data_f0109044ba377783bb2b4446334d1a6e
#
_entry.id   f0109044ba377783bb2b4446334d1a6e
#
_cell.length_a   1.000
_cell.length_b   1.000
_cell.length_c   1.000
_cell.angle_alpha   90.00
_cell.angle_beta   90.00
_cell.angle_gamma   90.00
#
_symmetry.space_group_name_H-M   'P 1'
#
loop_
_entity.id
_entity.type
_entity.pdbx_description
1 polymer ?
#
loop_
_entity_poly.entity_id
_entity_poly.type
_entity_poly.pdbx_seq_one_letter_code
_entity_poly.pdbx_strand_id
1 'polypeptide(L)'
;MVFNQTEKQERSYLQQIINRLKQIISHTDVSVKDHVDTLAEYKDYLWNNKDIDPHEIRSMRESILNHFAIGESVIDKRRRLAKIVDIPYFGRIDFQEKSENRPIIPVYIGIHTFHDTESRTTVIYDWRAPISSMFYDYELGEASYQSPSGEIKGDISLKRQYRIRAGKMEFMIESALTVHDDILQKELSSNADDKMKNIVATIQREQNLIIRNEEARTLIIQGVAGSGKTSIALHRIAFLLYAFQGLSLIHISEPT
;
A
#
# COMPACT_ATOMS: atom_id res chain seq x y z
N MET A 1 -12.11 -7.13 22.98
CA MET A 1 -13.40 -6.83 22.31
C MET A 1 -13.35 -7.47 20.95
N VAL A 2 -14.09 -8.53 20.70
CA VAL A 2 -14.09 -9.23 19.40
C VAL A 2 -14.86 -8.33 18.45
N PHE A 3 -14.16 -7.73 17.49
CA PHE A 3 -14.78 -6.92 16.45
C PHE A 3 -15.38 -7.83 15.36
N ASN A 4 -16.44 -8.56 15.70
CA ASN A 4 -17.26 -9.21 14.69
C ASN A 4 -18.14 -8.13 14.04
N GLN A 5 -17.49 -7.31 13.19
CA GLN A 5 -18.15 -6.20 12.53
C GLN A 5 -19.05 -6.76 11.42
N THR A 6 -20.31 -6.40 11.47
CA THR A 6 -21.24 -6.66 10.37
C THR A 6 -20.87 -5.87 9.13
N GLU A 7 -21.38 -6.24 7.94
CA GLU A 7 -21.13 -5.51 6.69
C GLU A 7 -21.45 -4.00 6.82
N LYS A 8 -22.49 -3.64 7.58
CA LYS A 8 -22.85 -2.24 7.84
C LYS A 8 -21.76 -1.49 8.60
N GLN A 9 -21.15 -2.13 9.58
CA GLN A 9 -20.04 -1.55 10.35
C GLN A 9 -18.79 -1.41 9.50
N GLU A 10 -18.49 -2.39 8.63
CA GLU A 10 -17.37 -2.31 7.68
C GLU A 10 -17.57 -1.17 6.67
N ARG A 11 -18.78 -0.97 6.16
CA ARG A 11 -19.10 0.16 5.28
C ARG A 11 -18.92 1.51 5.99
N SER A 12 -19.32 1.59 7.26
CA SER A 12 -19.11 2.78 8.09
C SER A 12 -17.63 3.05 8.33
N TYR A 13 -16.86 2.01 8.64
CA TYR A 13 -15.42 2.10 8.84
C TYR A 13 -14.69 2.54 7.56
N LEU A 14 -15.05 1.97 6.42
CA LEU A 14 -14.53 2.40 5.11
C LEU A 14 -14.77 3.90 4.90
N GLN A 15 -15.96 4.38 5.20
CA GLN A 15 -16.29 5.81 5.02
C GLN A 15 -15.46 6.69 5.96
N GLN A 16 -15.21 6.26 7.19
CA GLN A 16 -14.34 6.98 8.12
C GLN A 16 -12.90 7.08 7.57
N ILE A 17 -12.35 5.99 7.08
CA ILE A 17 -11.00 5.98 6.46
C ILE A 17 -10.96 6.92 5.26
N ILE A 18 -11.94 6.86 4.36
CA ILE A 18 -12.01 7.72 3.18
C ILE A 18 -12.10 9.19 3.57
N ASN A 19 -12.93 9.53 4.54
CA ASN A 19 -13.05 10.89 5.01
C ASN A 19 -11.72 11.39 5.60
N ARG A 20 -11.04 10.54 6.38
CA ARG A 20 -9.74 10.86 6.94
C ARG A 20 -8.68 11.09 5.86
N LEU A 21 -8.61 10.21 4.88
CA LEU A 21 -7.70 10.36 3.74
C LEU A 21 -7.97 11.64 2.95
N LYS A 22 -9.24 11.98 2.71
CA LYS A 22 -9.63 13.23 2.03
C LYS A 22 -9.22 14.46 2.81
N GLN A 23 -9.34 14.45 4.13
CA GLN A 23 -8.87 15.54 4.99
C GLN A 23 -7.35 15.74 4.84
N ILE A 24 -6.57 14.64 4.91
CA ILE A 24 -5.12 14.72 4.75
C ILE A 24 -4.74 15.21 3.34
N ILE A 25 -5.44 14.77 2.30
CA ILE A 25 -5.24 15.26 0.92
C ILE A 25 -5.51 16.76 0.85
N SER A 26 -6.61 17.25 1.43
CA SER A 26 -6.93 18.67 1.44
C SER A 26 -5.85 19.51 2.13
N HIS A 27 -5.33 19.06 3.28
CA HIS A 27 -4.20 19.71 3.93
C HIS A 27 -2.92 19.69 3.07
N THR A 28 -2.71 18.57 2.37
CA THR A 28 -1.56 18.42 1.46
C THR A 28 -1.70 19.37 0.26
N ASP A 29 -2.90 19.58 -0.27
CA ASP A 29 -3.16 20.52 -1.38
C ASP A 29 -2.86 21.96 -0.97
N VAL A 30 -3.20 22.37 0.26
CA VAL A 30 -2.81 23.68 0.82
C VAL A 30 -1.29 23.81 0.87
N SER A 31 -0.60 22.80 1.41
CA SER A 31 0.86 22.81 1.50
C SER A 31 1.54 22.88 0.12
N VAL A 32 1.02 22.19 -0.90
CA VAL A 32 1.52 22.31 -2.28
C VAL A 32 1.38 23.73 -2.80
N LYS A 33 0.21 24.34 -2.56
CA LYS A 33 -0.05 25.71 -2.99
C LYS A 33 0.93 26.69 -2.31
N ASP A 34 1.12 26.59 -1.01
CA ASP A 34 2.06 27.45 -0.26
C ASP A 34 3.49 27.35 -0.82
N HIS A 35 3.95 26.15 -1.18
CA HIS A 35 5.27 25.99 -1.81
C HIS A 35 5.35 26.62 -3.20
N VAL A 36 4.28 26.50 -4.00
CA VAL A 36 4.22 27.11 -5.34
C VAL A 36 4.20 28.64 -5.23
N ASP A 37 3.40 29.19 -4.32
CA ASP A 37 3.30 30.64 -4.09
C ASP A 37 4.67 31.19 -3.63
N THR A 38 5.35 30.53 -2.69
CA THR A 38 6.70 30.93 -2.24
C THR A 38 7.73 30.90 -3.38
N LEU A 39 7.69 29.89 -4.25
CA LEU A 39 8.59 29.83 -5.41
C LEU A 39 8.29 30.94 -6.42
N ALA A 40 7.02 31.32 -6.59
CA ALA A 40 6.63 32.45 -7.43
C ALA A 40 7.15 33.79 -6.88
N GLU A 41 7.08 34.00 -5.55
CA GLU A 41 7.62 35.18 -4.87
C GLU A 41 9.14 35.29 -5.08
N TYR A 42 9.90 34.19 -4.91
CA TYR A 42 11.35 34.19 -5.17
C TYR A 42 11.67 34.55 -6.63
N LYS A 43 10.90 33.98 -7.58
CA LYS A 43 11.06 34.28 -9.00
C LYS A 43 10.82 35.77 -9.30
N ASP A 44 9.72 36.34 -8.76
CA ASP A 44 9.36 37.73 -8.98
C ASP A 44 10.39 38.67 -8.35
N TYR A 45 10.90 38.34 -7.17
CA TYR A 45 11.96 39.09 -6.53
C TYR A 45 13.22 39.12 -7.39
N LEU A 46 13.71 37.98 -7.88
CA LEU A 46 14.88 37.87 -8.73
C LEU A 46 14.72 38.60 -10.08
N TRP A 47 13.47 38.63 -10.61
CA TRP A 47 13.22 39.32 -11.87
C TRP A 47 13.16 40.83 -11.76
N ASN A 48 12.63 41.32 -10.65
CA ASN A 48 12.41 42.75 -10.44
C ASN A 48 13.64 43.50 -9.85
N ASN A 49 14.57 42.79 -9.24
CA ASN A 49 15.79 43.39 -8.64
C ASN A 49 17.03 43.03 -9.45
N LYS A 50 17.68 44.04 -10.02
CA LYS A 50 18.88 43.85 -10.87
C LYS A 50 20.19 43.88 -10.10
N ASP A 51 20.21 44.53 -8.92
CA ASP A 51 21.41 44.72 -8.09
C ASP A 51 21.30 43.95 -6.77
N ILE A 52 21.20 42.59 -6.87
CA ILE A 52 21.13 41.71 -5.71
C ILE A 52 22.56 41.28 -5.30
N ASP A 53 22.84 41.30 -3.99
CA ASP A 53 24.10 40.82 -3.46
C ASP A 53 24.34 39.33 -3.86
N PRO A 54 25.54 38.96 -4.33
CA PRO A 54 25.86 37.57 -4.66
C PRO A 54 25.67 36.59 -3.51
N HIS A 55 25.78 36.99 -2.25
CA HIS A 55 25.48 36.15 -1.07
C HIS A 55 23.99 35.93 -0.93
N GLU A 56 23.16 36.93 -1.18
CA GLU A 56 21.72 36.84 -1.15
C GLU A 56 21.20 35.91 -2.26
N ILE A 57 21.75 36.03 -3.49
CA ILE A 57 21.43 35.11 -4.60
C ILE A 57 21.73 33.67 -4.23
N ARG A 58 22.85 33.38 -3.56
CA ARG A 58 23.24 32.04 -3.14
C ARG A 58 22.25 31.48 -2.10
N SER A 59 21.92 32.29 -1.08
CA SER A 59 20.95 31.91 -0.05
C SER A 59 19.58 31.63 -0.64
N MET A 60 19.09 32.48 -1.55
CA MET A 60 17.81 32.27 -2.25
C MET A 60 17.82 31.00 -3.10
N ARG A 61 18.92 30.71 -3.79
CA ARG A 61 19.06 29.48 -4.58
C ARG A 61 18.94 28.24 -3.70
N GLU A 62 19.59 28.24 -2.52
CA GLU A 62 19.46 27.12 -1.58
C GLU A 62 18.01 26.98 -1.07
N SER A 63 17.35 28.09 -0.76
CA SER A 63 15.94 28.09 -0.36
C SER A 63 15.03 27.56 -1.46
N ILE A 64 15.22 27.98 -2.70
CA ILE A 64 14.47 27.48 -3.87
C ILE A 64 14.64 25.97 -4.03
N LEU A 65 15.88 25.47 -3.95
CA LEU A 65 16.15 24.03 -4.07
C LEU A 65 15.48 23.23 -2.96
N ASN A 66 15.50 23.75 -1.73
CA ASN A 66 14.81 23.12 -0.59
C ASN A 66 13.29 23.10 -0.78
N HIS A 67 12.69 24.21 -1.21
CA HIS A 67 11.25 24.27 -1.48
C HIS A 67 10.84 23.33 -2.63
N PHE A 68 11.68 23.18 -3.65
CA PHE A 68 11.46 22.23 -4.73
C PHE A 68 11.46 20.78 -4.22
N ALA A 69 12.49 20.39 -3.46
CA ALA A 69 12.60 19.02 -2.93
C ALA A 69 11.44 18.66 -1.98
N ILE A 70 11.05 19.60 -1.11
CA ILE A 70 9.90 19.42 -0.23
C ILE A 70 8.62 19.32 -1.06
N GLY A 71 8.42 20.21 -2.03
CA GLY A 71 7.24 20.22 -2.91
C GLY A 71 7.07 18.90 -3.68
N GLU A 72 8.13 18.34 -4.26
CA GLU A 72 8.09 17.03 -4.90
C GLU A 72 7.65 15.92 -3.93
N SER A 73 8.21 15.89 -2.72
CA SER A 73 7.82 14.92 -1.69
C SER A 73 6.34 15.04 -1.30
N VAL A 74 5.84 16.26 -1.19
CA VAL A 74 4.42 16.53 -0.85
C VAL A 74 3.50 16.09 -2.00
N ILE A 75 3.87 16.35 -3.26
CA ILE A 75 3.14 15.92 -4.44
C ILE A 75 3.09 14.38 -4.52
N ASP A 76 4.19 13.71 -4.27
CA ASP A 76 4.24 12.25 -4.29
C ASP A 76 3.42 11.63 -3.15
N LYS A 77 3.43 12.24 -1.96
CA LYS A 77 2.54 11.86 -0.86
C LYS A 77 1.08 12.00 -1.28
N ARG A 78 0.71 13.12 -1.88
CA ARG A 78 -0.65 13.37 -2.39
C ARG A 78 -1.08 12.32 -3.42
N ARG A 79 -0.21 12.01 -4.38
CA ARG A 79 -0.48 10.97 -5.41
C ARG A 79 -0.73 9.59 -4.80
N ARG A 80 0.08 9.21 -3.79
CA ARG A 80 -0.11 7.95 -3.05
C ARG A 80 -1.44 7.93 -2.31
N LEU A 81 -1.76 9.00 -1.58
CA LEU A 81 -3.02 9.12 -0.84
C LEU A 81 -4.25 9.07 -1.78
N ALA A 82 -4.18 9.72 -2.95
CA ALA A 82 -5.27 9.68 -3.93
C ALA A 82 -5.54 8.24 -4.43
N LYS A 83 -4.49 7.43 -4.64
CA LYS A 83 -4.64 6.01 -5.00
C LYS A 83 -5.28 5.19 -3.88
N ILE A 84 -4.93 5.49 -2.61
CA ILE A 84 -5.50 4.81 -1.44
C ILE A 84 -6.99 5.15 -1.28
N VAL A 85 -7.42 6.38 -1.54
CA VAL A 85 -8.83 6.78 -1.43
C VAL A 85 -9.74 5.95 -2.34
N ASP A 86 -9.26 5.60 -3.52
CA ASP A 86 -10.05 4.85 -4.51
C ASP A 86 -10.27 3.39 -4.07
N ILE A 87 -9.20 2.73 -3.61
CA ILE A 87 -9.22 1.36 -3.10
C ILE A 87 -8.35 1.30 -1.83
N PRO A 88 -8.90 1.66 -0.65
CA PRO A 88 -8.11 1.71 0.58
C PRO A 88 -7.53 0.36 0.96
N TYR A 89 -8.35 -0.68 0.93
CA TYR A 89 -7.96 -2.04 1.27
C TYR A 89 -8.81 -3.05 0.51
N PHE A 90 -8.32 -4.26 0.41
CA PHE A 90 -9.01 -5.39 -0.23
C PHE A 90 -9.11 -6.62 0.68
N GLY A 91 -8.38 -6.65 1.79
CA GLY A 91 -8.37 -7.74 2.74
C GLY A 91 -8.35 -7.27 4.19
N ARG A 92 -8.81 -8.12 5.09
CA ARG A 92 -8.68 -7.98 6.53
C ARG A 92 -8.49 -9.34 7.16
N ILE A 93 -7.57 -9.42 8.10
CA ILE A 93 -7.49 -10.51 9.07
C ILE A 93 -7.54 -9.91 10.48
N ASP A 94 -8.17 -10.63 11.41
CA ASP A 94 -8.09 -10.33 12.83
C ASP A 94 -7.10 -11.30 13.43
N PHE A 95 -5.95 -10.80 13.86
CA PHE A 95 -4.84 -11.58 14.35
C PHE A 95 -4.61 -11.34 15.83
N GLN A 96 -4.38 -12.42 16.58
CA GLN A 96 -4.00 -12.37 17.98
C GLN A 96 -2.67 -13.10 18.16
N GLU A 97 -1.66 -12.37 18.59
CA GLU A 97 -0.34 -12.95 18.90
C GLU A 97 -0.45 -13.92 20.10
N LYS A 98 0.22 -15.08 20.02
CA LYS A 98 0.35 -16.07 21.12
C LYS A 98 1.27 -15.58 22.23
N SER A 99 1.02 -14.40 22.75
CA SER A 99 1.73 -13.81 23.89
C SER A 99 0.70 -13.43 24.95
N GLU A 100 1.04 -13.55 26.23
CA GLU A 100 0.12 -13.27 27.32
C GLU A 100 -0.50 -11.87 27.18
N ASN A 101 -1.83 -11.81 27.18
CA ASN A 101 -2.64 -10.58 27.15
C ASN A 101 -2.52 -9.68 25.91
N ARG A 102 -2.14 -10.19 24.75
CA ARG A 102 -2.21 -9.38 23.53
C ARG A 102 -3.64 -9.27 22.98
N PRO A 103 -4.11 -8.05 22.68
CA PRO A 103 -5.42 -7.87 22.07
C PRO A 103 -5.44 -8.39 20.64
N ILE A 104 -6.63 -8.76 20.16
CA ILE A 104 -6.86 -9.00 18.74
C ILE A 104 -6.68 -7.69 17.99
N ILE A 105 -5.83 -7.69 16.96
CA ILE A 105 -5.59 -6.55 16.08
C ILE A 105 -6.21 -6.80 14.71
N PRO A 106 -7.05 -5.89 14.21
CA PRO A 106 -7.53 -5.93 12.84
C PRO A 106 -6.42 -5.43 11.91
N VAL A 107 -5.99 -6.27 10.99
CA VAL A 107 -4.98 -5.97 9.98
C VAL A 107 -5.68 -5.77 8.64
N TYR A 108 -5.90 -4.53 8.24
CA TYR A 108 -6.43 -4.18 6.93
C TYR A 108 -5.29 -4.13 5.91
N ILE A 109 -5.47 -4.78 4.77
CA ILE A 109 -4.43 -4.99 3.76
C ILE A 109 -4.82 -4.27 2.48
N GLY A 110 -3.94 -3.40 2.02
CA GLY A 110 -4.12 -2.59 0.82
C GLY A 110 -2.88 -2.60 -0.09
N ILE A 111 -2.94 -1.83 -1.16
CA ILE A 111 -1.83 -1.69 -2.12
C ILE A 111 -0.71 -0.82 -1.55
N HIS A 112 -1.04 0.10 -0.64
CA HIS A 112 -0.08 0.98 0.01
C HIS A 112 -0.37 1.08 1.50
N THR A 113 0.69 1.26 2.29
CA THR A 113 0.54 1.54 3.73
C THR A 113 -0.10 2.91 3.94
N PHE A 114 -1.06 2.95 4.87
CA PHE A 114 -1.57 4.19 5.43
C PHE A 114 -1.31 4.22 6.94
N HIS A 115 -0.40 5.11 7.32
CA HIS A 115 -0.11 5.42 8.72
C HIS A 115 -0.80 6.73 9.09
N ASP A 116 -1.73 6.68 10.03
CA ASP A 116 -2.39 7.88 10.52
C ASP A 116 -1.50 8.55 11.58
N THR A 117 -1.08 9.78 11.28
CA THR A 117 -0.17 10.55 12.13
C THR A 117 -0.82 11.05 13.40
N GLU A 118 -2.14 11.21 13.45
CA GLU A 118 -2.85 11.63 14.67
C GLU A 118 -2.98 10.48 15.67
N SER A 119 -3.49 9.34 15.21
CA SER A 119 -3.60 8.14 16.06
C SER A 119 -2.26 7.43 16.27
N ARG A 120 -1.23 7.78 15.50
CA ARG A 120 0.11 7.13 15.46
C ARG A 120 0.02 5.62 15.22
N THR A 121 -0.98 5.19 14.48
CA THR A 121 -1.21 3.78 14.18
C THR A 121 -1.17 3.51 12.69
N THR A 122 -0.75 2.30 12.32
CA THR A 122 -0.91 1.83 10.95
C THR A 122 -2.34 1.33 10.77
N VAL A 123 -3.10 2.03 9.93
CA VAL A 123 -4.50 1.75 9.64
C VAL A 123 -4.64 0.74 8.51
N ILE A 124 -3.77 0.85 7.49
CA ILE A 124 -3.72 -0.04 6.35
C ILE A 124 -2.28 -0.51 6.16
N TYR A 125 -2.09 -1.82 6.07
CA TYR A 125 -0.80 -2.43 5.80
C TYR A 125 -0.64 -2.69 4.31
N ASP A 126 0.54 -2.40 3.78
CA ASP A 126 0.89 -2.78 2.41
C ASP A 126 0.85 -4.31 2.25
N TRP A 127 0.33 -4.80 1.14
CA TRP A 127 0.24 -6.24 0.86
C TRP A 127 1.61 -6.93 0.87
N ARG A 128 2.69 -6.16 0.62
CA ARG A 128 4.08 -6.65 0.64
C ARG A 128 4.65 -6.75 2.05
N ALA A 129 4.06 -6.09 3.03
CA ALA A 129 4.54 -6.14 4.41
C ALA A 129 4.52 -7.57 4.97
N PRO A 130 5.48 -7.93 5.84
CA PRO A 130 5.56 -9.28 6.41
C PRO A 130 4.24 -9.76 7.05
N ILE A 131 3.59 -8.92 7.86
CA ILE A 131 2.31 -9.25 8.50
C ILE A 131 1.20 -9.55 7.48
N SER A 132 1.25 -8.93 6.30
CA SER A 132 0.25 -9.15 5.24
C SER A 132 0.38 -10.49 4.55
N SER A 133 1.51 -11.21 4.71
CA SER A 133 1.68 -12.56 4.15
C SER A 133 0.66 -13.52 4.69
N MET A 134 0.27 -13.34 5.97
CA MET A 134 -0.69 -14.21 6.63
C MET A 134 -2.04 -14.27 5.90
N PHE A 135 -2.45 -13.18 5.24
CA PHE A 135 -3.70 -13.16 4.45
C PHE A 135 -3.67 -14.17 3.28
N TYR A 136 -2.50 -14.41 2.70
CA TYR A 136 -2.33 -15.31 1.55
C TYR A 136 -1.99 -16.72 1.96
N ASP A 137 -1.21 -16.87 3.03
CA ASP A 137 -0.57 -18.14 3.41
C ASP A 137 -1.45 -18.99 4.33
N TYR A 138 -2.36 -18.36 5.08
CA TYR A 138 -3.16 -19.01 6.11
C TYR A 138 -4.66 -18.76 5.94
N GLU A 139 -5.44 -19.72 6.40
CA GLU A 139 -6.86 -19.59 6.64
C GLU A 139 -7.12 -19.20 8.11
N LEU A 140 -8.30 -19.53 8.68
CA LEU A 140 -8.58 -19.32 10.11
C LEU A 140 -7.75 -20.29 10.97
N GLY A 141 -7.32 -19.86 12.16
CA GLY A 141 -6.55 -20.65 13.09
C GLY A 141 -5.09 -20.21 13.18
N GLU A 142 -4.21 -21.17 13.48
CA GLU A 142 -2.80 -20.88 13.72
C GLU A 142 -2.10 -20.28 12.50
N ALA A 143 -1.38 -19.17 12.72
CA ALA A 143 -0.65 -18.46 11.69
C ALA A 143 0.64 -17.86 12.26
N SER A 144 1.62 -17.61 11.39
CA SER A 144 2.84 -16.91 11.76
C SER A 144 3.34 -16.03 10.61
N TYR A 145 4.17 -15.05 10.94
CA TYR A 145 4.88 -14.26 9.94
C TYR A 145 6.28 -13.88 10.44
N GLN A 146 7.20 -13.63 9.51
CA GLN A 146 8.54 -13.19 9.81
C GLN A 146 8.57 -11.67 10.03
N SER A 147 8.85 -11.25 11.25
CA SER A 147 9.11 -9.84 11.60
C SER A 147 10.62 -9.59 11.61
N PRO A 148 11.09 -8.34 11.47
CA PRO A 148 12.51 -8.02 11.66
C PRO A 148 13.09 -8.47 13.03
N SER A 149 12.22 -8.61 14.04
CA SER A 149 12.59 -9.09 15.39
C SER A 149 12.47 -10.61 15.58
N GLY A 150 12.09 -11.36 14.53
CA GLY A 150 11.92 -12.81 14.54
C GLY A 150 10.53 -13.27 14.16
N GLU A 151 10.28 -14.58 14.24
CA GLU A 151 8.97 -15.16 13.94
C GLU A 151 7.93 -14.80 15.01
N ILE A 152 6.79 -14.26 14.56
CA ILE A 152 5.64 -13.97 15.40
C ILE A 152 4.54 -14.97 15.09
N LYS A 153 4.11 -15.71 16.13
CA LYS A 153 3.05 -16.74 16.05
C LYS A 153 1.77 -16.26 16.71
N GLY A 154 0.64 -16.66 16.18
CA GLY A 154 -0.67 -16.28 16.70
C GLY A 154 -1.79 -17.06 16.04
N ASP A 155 -3.01 -16.54 16.20
CA ASP A 155 -4.22 -17.11 15.65
C ASP A 155 -4.99 -16.05 14.83
N ILE A 156 -5.47 -16.45 13.66
CA ILE A 156 -6.40 -15.66 12.84
C ILE A 156 -7.82 -16.08 13.20
N SER A 157 -8.59 -15.15 13.77
CA SER A 157 -9.98 -15.37 14.17
C SER A 157 -11.00 -14.92 13.13
N LEU A 158 -10.59 -14.06 12.19
CA LEU A 158 -11.42 -13.55 11.10
C LEU A 158 -10.57 -13.34 9.85
N LYS A 159 -11.13 -13.67 8.69
CA LYS A 159 -10.54 -13.34 7.39
C LYS A 159 -11.64 -12.85 6.47
N ARG A 160 -11.47 -11.64 5.90
CA ARG A 160 -12.45 -11.01 5.00
C ARG A 160 -11.76 -10.48 3.76
N GLN A 161 -12.47 -10.58 2.66
CA GLN A 161 -12.08 -9.99 1.38
C GLN A 161 -13.11 -8.96 0.96
N TYR A 162 -12.64 -7.84 0.42
CA TYR A 162 -13.48 -6.73 0.01
C TYR A 162 -13.25 -6.40 -1.45
N ARG A 163 -14.33 -6.05 -2.13
CA ARG A 163 -14.25 -5.34 -3.40
C ARG A 163 -14.71 -3.92 -3.18
N ILE A 164 -13.75 -3.00 -3.32
CA ILE A 164 -13.97 -1.57 -3.19
C ILE A 164 -13.60 -0.93 -4.51
N ARG A 165 -14.48 -0.06 -5.03
CA ARG A 165 -14.25 0.71 -6.24
C ARG A 165 -14.74 2.14 -6.02
N ALA A 166 -13.93 3.13 -6.43
CA ALA A 166 -14.23 4.55 -6.24
C ALA A 166 -14.65 4.87 -4.78
N GLY A 167 -13.97 4.25 -3.80
CA GLY A 167 -14.27 4.43 -2.38
C GLY A 167 -15.60 3.83 -1.92
N LYS A 168 -16.24 2.98 -2.72
CA LYS A 168 -17.49 2.31 -2.36
C LYS A 168 -17.29 0.80 -2.31
N MET A 169 -17.74 0.17 -1.23
CA MET A 169 -17.74 -1.28 -1.09
C MET A 169 -18.86 -1.89 -1.94
N GLU A 170 -18.48 -2.63 -3.00
CA GLU A 170 -19.41 -3.37 -3.85
C GLU A 170 -19.89 -4.63 -3.13
N PHE A 171 -18.95 -5.40 -2.57
CA PHE A 171 -19.25 -6.57 -1.75
C PHE A 171 -18.15 -6.87 -0.72
N MET A 172 -18.51 -7.70 0.24
CA MET A 172 -17.61 -8.26 1.25
C MET A 172 -17.86 -9.77 1.33
N ILE A 173 -16.80 -10.55 1.43
CA ILE A 173 -16.83 -11.99 1.61
C ILE A 173 -16.07 -12.32 2.88
N GLU A 174 -16.71 -13.09 3.76
CA GLU A 174 -16.05 -13.65 4.94
C GLU A 174 -15.67 -15.11 4.61
N SER A 175 -14.37 -15.38 4.65
CA SER A 175 -13.86 -16.71 4.33
C SER A 175 -14.10 -17.64 5.51
N ALA A 176 -15.12 -18.48 5.38
CA ALA A 176 -15.22 -19.65 6.23
C ALA A 176 -14.74 -20.91 5.51
N LEU A 177 -14.72 -20.95 4.19
CA LEU A 177 -14.17 -21.99 3.27
C LEU A 177 -14.60 -21.69 1.82
N THR A 178 -13.63 -21.67 0.88
CA THR A 178 -13.87 -21.85 -0.58
C THR A 178 -14.58 -20.73 -1.37
N VAL A 179 -14.07 -19.51 -1.43
CA VAL A 179 -14.63 -18.48 -2.34
C VAL A 179 -13.60 -17.92 -3.34
N HIS A 180 -12.41 -18.50 -3.41
CA HIS A 180 -11.35 -18.00 -4.31
C HIS A 180 -11.71 -18.04 -5.80
N ASP A 181 -12.48 -19.05 -6.25
CA ASP A 181 -12.79 -19.22 -7.67
C ASP A 181 -13.82 -18.23 -8.21
N ASP A 182 -14.84 -17.87 -7.43
CA ASP A 182 -15.90 -16.96 -7.90
C ASP A 182 -15.42 -15.51 -8.05
N ILE A 183 -14.50 -15.07 -7.17
CA ILE A 183 -13.91 -13.74 -7.26
C ILE A 183 -12.94 -13.69 -8.43
N LEU A 184 -12.12 -14.72 -8.60
CA LEU A 184 -11.18 -14.82 -9.71
C LEU A 184 -11.91 -14.82 -11.06
N GLN A 185 -13.04 -15.54 -11.20
CA GLN A 185 -13.86 -15.52 -12.40
C GLN A 185 -14.47 -14.15 -12.70
N LYS A 186 -14.96 -13.45 -11.69
CA LYS A 186 -15.49 -12.07 -11.86
C LYS A 186 -14.40 -11.08 -12.23
N GLU A 187 -13.19 -11.22 -11.68
CA GLU A 187 -12.06 -10.35 -11.98
C GLU A 187 -11.49 -10.58 -13.38
N LEU A 188 -11.43 -11.81 -13.84
CA LEU A 188 -10.98 -12.15 -15.19
C LEU A 188 -11.90 -11.58 -16.30
N SER A 189 -13.13 -11.24 -15.96
CA SER A 189 -14.12 -10.64 -16.89
C SER A 189 -14.07 -9.11 -16.98
N SER A 190 -13.25 -8.42 -16.18
CA SER A 190 -13.17 -6.95 -16.15
C SER A 190 -12.04 -6.36 -17.03
N ASN A 191 -12.07 -5.05 -17.31
CA ASN A 191 -11.12 -4.36 -18.19
C ASN A 191 -9.66 -4.35 -17.70
N ALA A 192 -8.69 -4.24 -18.62
CA ALA A 192 -7.26 -4.47 -18.39
C ALA A 192 -6.58 -3.60 -17.32
N ASP A 193 -6.94 -2.32 -17.18
CA ASP A 193 -6.34 -1.41 -16.21
C ASP A 193 -6.80 -1.67 -14.76
N ASP A 194 -8.04 -2.12 -14.60
CA ASP A 194 -8.56 -2.55 -13.31
C ASP A 194 -8.05 -3.94 -12.91
N LYS A 195 -7.68 -4.77 -13.89
CA LYS A 195 -7.19 -6.14 -13.65
C LYS A 195 -5.94 -6.18 -12.78
N MET A 196 -5.01 -5.28 -12.98
CA MET A 196 -3.73 -5.30 -12.26
C MET A 196 -3.87 -4.91 -10.78
N LYS A 197 -4.81 -4.01 -10.45
CA LYS A 197 -5.09 -3.61 -9.06
C LYS A 197 -5.82 -4.70 -8.28
N ASN A 198 -6.63 -5.50 -8.96
CA ASN A 198 -7.46 -6.53 -8.37
C ASN A 198 -6.73 -7.88 -8.23
N ILE A 199 -5.69 -8.12 -9.04
CA ILE A 199 -4.89 -9.36 -8.99
C ILE A 199 -4.22 -9.55 -7.63
N VAL A 200 -3.79 -8.45 -6.98
CA VAL A 200 -3.16 -8.53 -5.64
C VAL A 200 -4.10 -9.16 -4.60
N ALA A 201 -5.42 -8.91 -4.72
CA ALA A 201 -6.41 -9.49 -3.80
C ALA A 201 -6.66 -10.99 -4.06
N THR A 202 -6.29 -11.49 -5.23
CA THR A 202 -6.57 -12.86 -5.67
C THR A 202 -5.30 -13.72 -5.84
N ILE A 203 -4.16 -13.26 -5.34
CA ILE A 203 -2.93 -14.04 -5.31
C ILE A 203 -3.16 -15.31 -4.50
N GLN A 204 -2.95 -16.46 -5.12
CA GLN A 204 -3.01 -17.76 -4.45
C GLN A 204 -1.76 -18.00 -3.59
N ARG A 205 -1.87 -18.92 -2.64
CA ARG A 205 -0.78 -19.23 -1.73
C ARG A 205 0.52 -19.61 -2.46
N GLU A 206 0.43 -20.46 -3.47
CA GLU A 206 1.60 -20.86 -4.26
C GLU A 206 2.24 -19.68 -5.01
N GLN A 207 1.42 -18.79 -5.53
CA GLN A 207 1.90 -17.56 -6.17
C GLN A 207 2.58 -16.64 -5.16
N ASN A 208 2.02 -16.50 -3.95
CA ASN A 208 2.60 -15.70 -2.89
C ASN A 208 3.98 -16.22 -2.47
N LEU A 209 4.16 -17.53 -2.36
CA LEU A 209 5.46 -18.16 -2.09
C LEU A 209 6.50 -17.81 -3.16
N ILE A 210 6.11 -17.81 -4.44
CA ILE A 210 6.99 -17.43 -5.55
C ILE A 210 7.34 -15.93 -5.49
N ILE A 211 6.36 -15.08 -5.23
CA ILE A 211 6.54 -13.63 -5.17
C ILE A 211 7.49 -13.24 -4.03
N ARG A 212 7.36 -13.87 -2.86
CA ARG A 212 8.12 -13.55 -1.65
C ARG A 212 9.42 -14.33 -1.47
N ASN A 213 9.81 -15.15 -2.43
CA ASN A 213 11.07 -15.87 -2.36
C ASN A 213 12.24 -14.90 -2.55
N GLU A 214 12.95 -14.56 -1.48
CA GLU A 214 14.11 -13.66 -1.48
C GLU A 214 15.43 -14.38 -1.79
N GLU A 215 15.48 -15.70 -1.58
CA GLU A 215 16.72 -16.48 -1.67
C GLU A 215 17.10 -16.84 -3.12
N ALA A 216 16.11 -16.96 -4.01
CA ALA A 216 16.35 -17.39 -5.38
C ALA A 216 16.98 -16.28 -6.22
N ARG A 217 18.26 -16.41 -6.57
CA ARG A 217 18.96 -15.53 -7.51
C ARG A 217 18.41 -15.63 -8.93
N THR A 218 18.00 -16.83 -9.34
CA THR A 218 17.38 -17.09 -10.63
C THR A 218 16.11 -17.88 -10.41
N LEU A 219 15.00 -17.41 -10.98
CA LEU A 219 13.70 -18.06 -10.87
C LEU A 219 13.10 -18.28 -12.25
N ILE A 220 12.74 -19.51 -12.55
CA ILE A 220 12.05 -19.89 -13.78
C ILE A 220 10.61 -20.23 -13.44
N ILE A 221 9.65 -19.45 -13.99
CA ILE A 221 8.22 -19.66 -13.78
C ILE A 221 7.65 -20.38 -15.01
N GLN A 222 7.22 -21.63 -14.81
CA GLN A 222 6.60 -22.45 -15.83
C GLN A 222 5.08 -22.58 -15.58
N GLY A 223 4.30 -22.63 -16.63
CA GLY A 223 2.85 -22.80 -16.55
C GLY A 223 2.19 -22.62 -17.91
N VAL A 224 0.93 -23.02 -18.03
CA VAL A 224 0.14 -22.89 -19.26
C VAL A 224 -0.08 -21.42 -19.66
N ALA A 225 -0.48 -21.19 -20.91
CA ALA A 225 -0.85 -19.85 -21.38
C ALA A 225 -2.02 -19.32 -20.52
N GLY A 226 -1.93 -18.06 -20.09
CA GLY A 226 -2.96 -17.43 -19.23
C GLY A 226 -2.85 -17.72 -17.72
N SER A 227 -1.87 -18.54 -17.26
CA SER A 227 -1.69 -18.85 -15.82
C SER A 227 -1.15 -17.69 -14.96
N GLY A 228 -1.05 -16.48 -15.49
CA GLY A 228 -0.61 -15.32 -14.72
C GLY A 228 0.91 -15.19 -14.53
N LYS A 229 1.76 -15.91 -15.27
CA LYS A 229 3.23 -15.87 -15.12
C LYS A 229 3.81 -14.45 -15.13
N THR A 230 3.40 -13.64 -16.10
CA THR A 230 3.85 -12.24 -16.21
C THR A 230 3.39 -11.42 -15.02
N SER A 231 2.17 -11.65 -14.53
CA SER A 231 1.64 -10.99 -13.35
C SER A 231 2.45 -11.35 -12.10
N ILE A 232 2.77 -12.63 -11.90
CA ILE A 232 3.61 -13.09 -10.79
C ILE A 232 5.01 -12.44 -10.86
N ALA A 233 5.61 -12.39 -12.04
CA ALA A 233 6.92 -11.76 -12.22
C ALA A 233 6.90 -10.27 -11.87
N LEU A 234 5.88 -9.52 -12.32
CA LEU A 234 5.71 -8.10 -11.97
C LEU A 234 5.49 -7.89 -10.49
N HIS A 235 4.66 -8.71 -9.84
CA HIS A 235 4.43 -8.62 -8.39
C HIS A 235 5.69 -8.99 -7.59
N ARG A 236 6.49 -9.96 -8.07
CA ARG A 236 7.79 -10.27 -7.48
C ARG A 236 8.75 -9.07 -7.55
N ILE A 237 8.85 -8.42 -8.70
CA ILE A 237 9.66 -7.19 -8.84
C ILE A 237 9.17 -6.12 -7.86
N ALA A 238 7.86 -5.89 -7.79
CA ALA A 238 7.28 -4.93 -6.86
C ALA A 238 7.56 -5.28 -5.39
N PHE A 239 7.53 -6.58 -5.04
CA PHE A 239 7.87 -7.05 -3.70
C PHE A 239 9.36 -6.86 -3.39
N LEU A 240 10.27 -7.24 -4.29
CA LEU A 240 11.71 -7.08 -4.10
C LEU A 240 12.13 -5.61 -3.96
N LEU A 241 11.52 -4.71 -4.75
CA LEU A 241 11.72 -3.26 -4.61
C LEU A 241 11.24 -2.71 -3.24
N TYR A 242 10.23 -3.34 -2.67
CA TYR A 242 9.73 -2.98 -1.34
C TYR A 242 10.63 -3.56 -0.23
N ALA A 243 11.01 -4.83 -0.33
CA ALA A 243 11.80 -5.53 0.67
C ALA A 243 13.25 -4.99 0.74
N PHE A 244 13.82 -4.67 -0.40
CA PHE A 244 15.19 -4.17 -0.54
C PHE A 244 15.17 -2.70 -0.95
N GLN A 245 14.84 -1.82 -0.04
CA GLN A 245 14.86 -0.38 -0.27
C GLN A 245 16.25 0.07 -0.70
N GLY A 246 16.36 0.62 -1.91
CA GLY A 246 17.63 1.05 -2.50
C GLY A 246 18.08 0.26 -3.73
N LEU A 247 17.41 -0.87 -4.06
CA LEU A 247 17.64 -1.54 -5.34
C LEU A 247 17.03 -0.72 -6.49
N SER A 248 17.85 -0.45 -7.52
CA SER A 248 17.31 0.07 -8.78
C SER A 248 16.72 -1.07 -9.62
N LEU A 249 15.79 -0.75 -10.51
CA LEU A 249 15.24 -1.72 -11.48
C LEU A 249 16.33 -2.36 -12.34
N ILE A 250 17.44 -1.65 -12.59
CA ILE A 250 18.59 -2.14 -13.35
C ILE A 250 19.21 -3.35 -12.63
N HIS A 251 19.42 -3.28 -11.30
CA HIS A 251 19.99 -4.40 -10.54
C HIS A 251 19.10 -5.64 -10.45
N ILE A 252 17.78 -5.46 -10.69
CA ILE A 252 16.80 -6.57 -10.63
C ILE A 252 16.65 -7.23 -12.01
N SER A 253 16.81 -6.47 -13.09
CA SER A 253 16.58 -6.95 -14.46
C SER A 253 17.84 -7.41 -15.19
N GLU A 254 19.04 -7.02 -14.75
CA GLU A 254 20.30 -7.52 -15.35
C GLU A 254 20.66 -8.88 -14.79
N PRO A 255 20.89 -9.89 -15.67
CA PRO A 255 21.47 -11.14 -15.22
C PRO A 255 22.95 -10.90 -14.84
N THR A 256 23.27 -11.19 -13.62
CA THR A 256 24.66 -11.26 -13.15
C THR A 256 25.37 -12.48 -13.70
#